data_03a18a665d8a1e48209b0023befd2cc7
#
_entry.id   03a18a665d8a1e48209b0023befd2cc7
#
_cell.length_a   1.000
_cell.length_b   1.000
_cell.length_c   1.000
_cell.angle_alpha   90.00
_cell.angle_beta   90.00
_cell.angle_gamma   90.00
#
_symmetry.space_group_name_H-M   'P 1'
#
loop_
_entity.id
_entity.type
_entity.pdbx_description
1 polymer ?
#
loop_
_entity_poly.entity_id
_entity_poly.type
_entity_poly.pdbx_seq_one_letter_code
_entity_poly.pdbx_strand_id
1 'polypeptide(L)'
;MLQISLNLNYKTLYVSGEESAQQIKMRAERINPRPANCYILTETKTQHIFRQIEAIEPEVVIIDSIQTLHTDYIESAAGSISQIKECTTELIKFAKETATPVLLIGHITKDGHIAGPKILEHMVDTVLQFEGD
;
A
#
# COMPACT_ATOMS: atom_id res chain seq x y z
N MET A 1 -7.30 5.39 -5.53
CA MET A 1 -6.43 4.25 -5.94
C MET A 1 -7.18 2.96 -6.15
N LEU A 2 -8.22 2.69 -5.37
CA LEU A 2 -9.02 1.48 -5.60
C LEU A 2 -9.60 1.43 -7.01
N GLN A 3 -10.09 2.56 -7.52
CA GLN A 3 -10.63 2.64 -8.87
C GLN A 3 -9.58 2.27 -9.93
N ILE A 4 -8.35 2.73 -9.75
CA ILE A 4 -7.24 2.40 -10.64
C ILE A 4 -6.95 0.90 -10.57
N SER A 5 -6.90 0.34 -9.36
CA SER A 5 -6.65 -1.09 -9.15
C SER A 5 -7.67 -1.96 -9.87
N LEU A 6 -8.95 -1.58 -9.78
CA LEU A 6 -10.03 -2.36 -10.38
C LEU A 6 -10.03 -2.32 -11.90
N ASN A 7 -9.47 -1.26 -12.48
CA ASN A 7 -9.48 -1.07 -13.93
C ASN A 7 -8.17 -1.49 -14.61
N LEU A 8 -7.17 -1.93 -13.85
CA LEU A 8 -5.94 -2.45 -14.43
C LEU A 8 -6.14 -3.84 -15.00
N ASN A 9 -5.50 -4.09 -16.13
CA ASN A 9 -5.53 -5.43 -16.75
C ASN A 9 -4.48 -6.36 -16.14
N TYR A 10 -3.83 -5.93 -15.08
CA TYR A 10 -2.80 -6.71 -14.39
C TYR A 10 -3.36 -7.28 -13.10
N LYS A 11 -2.83 -8.43 -12.71
CA LYS A 11 -3.16 -9.03 -11.44
C LYS A 11 -2.65 -8.11 -10.32
N THR A 12 -3.57 -7.47 -9.62
CA THR A 12 -3.28 -6.43 -8.64
C THR A 12 -3.62 -6.89 -7.22
N LEU A 13 -2.70 -6.67 -6.30
CA LEU A 13 -2.97 -6.84 -4.88
C LEU A 13 -3.15 -5.46 -4.24
N TYR A 14 -4.35 -5.18 -3.75
CA TYR A 14 -4.66 -3.93 -3.04
C TYR A 14 -4.64 -4.21 -1.54
N VAL A 15 -3.69 -3.62 -0.84
CA VAL A 15 -3.54 -3.79 0.60
C VAL A 15 -4.09 -2.57 1.30
N SER A 16 -5.05 -2.77 2.20
CA SER A 16 -5.63 -1.69 3.00
C SER A 16 -5.41 -1.97 4.48
N GLY A 17 -4.91 -0.98 5.20
CA GLY A 17 -4.71 -1.07 6.64
C GLY A 17 -5.79 -0.38 7.46
N GLU A 18 -6.68 0.37 6.83
CA GLU A 18 -7.69 1.17 7.54
C GLU A 18 -9.11 0.66 7.39
N GLU A 19 -9.48 0.17 6.21
CA GLU A 19 -10.83 -0.28 5.94
C GLU A 19 -10.95 -1.80 6.08
N SER A 20 -12.13 -2.28 6.45
CA SER A 20 -12.40 -3.71 6.48
C SER A 20 -12.53 -4.24 5.04
N ALA A 21 -12.30 -5.54 4.87
CA ALA A 21 -12.47 -6.18 3.58
C ALA A 21 -13.88 -5.99 3.03
N GLN A 22 -14.87 -6.04 3.92
CA GLN A 22 -16.27 -5.88 3.53
C GLN A 22 -16.56 -4.48 3.00
N GLN A 23 -16.03 -3.43 3.65
CA GLN A 23 -16.21 -2.05 3.21
C GLN A 23 -15.57 -1.82 1.84
N ILE A 24 -14.36 -2.34 1.64
CA ILE A 24 -13.66 -2.22 0.37
C ILE A 24 -14.42 -2.97 -0.72
N LYS A 25 -14.91 -4.16 -0.43
CA LYS A 25 -15.67 -4.97 -1.37
C LYS A 25 -16.94 -4.26 -1.82
N MET A 26 -17.68 -3.65 -0.89
CA MET A 26 -18.88 -2.90 -1.21
C MET A 26 -18.57 -1.71 -2.12
N ARG A 27 -17.48 -0.99 -1.84
CA ARG A 27 -17.06 0.13 -2.67
C ARG A 27 -16.58 -0.33 -4.04
N ALA A 28 -15.86 -1.44 -4.09
CA ALA A 28 -15.38 -2.02 -5.34
C ALA A 28 -16.52 -2.44 -6.26
N GLU A 29 -17.58 -3.01 -5.71
CA GLU A 29 -18.75 -3.42 -6.49
C GLU A 29 -19.46 -2.24 -7.13
N ARG A 30 -19.41 -1.05 -6.52
CA ARG A 30 -19.99 0.17 -7.09
C ARG A 30 -19.16 0.70 -8.25
N ILE A 31 -17.82 0.55 -8.17
CA ILE A 31 -16.90 1.06 -9.19
C ILE A 31 -16.83 0.10 -10.37
N ASN A 32 -16.67 -1.17 -10.08
CA ASN A 32 -16.56 -2.21 -11.11
C ASN A 32 -17.16 -3.50 -10.55
N PRO A 33 -18.39 -3.85 -10.97
CA PRO A 33 -19.05 -5.06 -10.45
C PRO A 33 -18.35 -6.37 -10.79
N ARG A 34 -17.40 -6.35 -11.75
CA ARG A 34 -16.67 -7.56 -12.15
C ARG A 34 -15.16 -7.32 -12.18
N PRO A 35 -14.53 -7.06 -11.02
CA PRO A 35 -13.08 -6.89 -10.98
C PRO A 35 -12.40 -8.24 -11.14
N ALA A 36 -11.92 -8.53 -12.35
CA ALA A 36 -11.39 -9.85 -12.67
C ALA A 36 -10.03 -10.14 -12.03
N ASN A 37 -9.18 -9.11 -11.81
CA ASN A 37 -7.78 -9.30 -11.42
C ASN A 37 -7.37 -8.51 -10.18
N CYS A 38 -8.31 -8.09 -9.36
CA CYS A 38 -7.99 -7.32 -8.16
C CYS A 38 -8.24 -8.17 -6.91
N TYR A 39 -7.18 -8.37 -6.14
CA TYR A 39 -7.23 -9.06 -4.86
C TYR A 39 -7.13 -8.03 -3.75
N ILE A 40 -8.02 -8.11 -2.78
CA ILE A 40 -8.06 -7.17 -1.66
C ILE A 40 -7.56 -7.87 -0.41
N LEU A 41 -6.58 -7.26 0.25
CA LEU A 41 -6.01 -7.77 1.49
C LEU A 41 -6.10 -6.71 2.56
N THR A 42 -6.77 -7.02 3.68
CA THR A 42 -6.81 -6.13 4.84
C THR A 42 -5.78 -6.62 5.85
N GLU A 43 -4.60 -6.04 5.80
CA GLU A 43 -3.50 -6.43 6.65
C GLU A 43 -2.58 -5.24 6.91
N THR A 44 -1.93 -5.22 8.07
CA THR A 44 -1.03 -4.13 8.43
C THR A 44 0.40 -4.61 8.70
N LYS A 45 0.60 -5.90 8.93
CA LYS A 45 1.91 -6.45 9.25
C LYS A 45 2.63 -6.87 7.99
N THR A 46 3.81 -6.32 7.73
CA THR A 46 4.54 -6.60 6.50
C THR A 46 4.84 -8.08 6.31
N GLN A 47 5.16 -8.81 7.36
CA GLN A 47 5.42 -10.24 7.27
C GLN A 47 4.23 -11.02 6.71
N HIS A 48 3.03 -10.66 7.12
CA HIS A 48 1.80 -11.28 6.61
C HIS A 48 1.51 -10.87 5.17
N ILE A 49 1.79 -9.60 4.84
CA ILE A 49 1.60 -9.09 3.49
C ILE A 49 2.51 -9.84 2.51
N PHE A 50 3.79 -10.00 2.83
CA PHE A 50 4.73 -10.72 1.96
C PHE A 50 4.36 -12.19 1.80
N ARG A 51 3.80 -12.80 2.84
CA ARG A 51 3.31 -14.19 2.75
C ARG A 51 2.18 -14.31 1.73
N GLN A 52 1.27 -13.34 1.72
CA GLN A 52 0.18 -13.33 0.75
C GLN A 52 0.67 -13.00 -0.65
N ILE A 53 1.67 -12.14 -0.77
CA ILE A 53 2.28 -11.84 -2.06
C ILE A 53 2.88 -13.10 -2.68
N GLU A 54 3.54 -13.93 -1.88
CA GLU A 54 4.10 -15.19 -2.36
C GLU A 54 3.01 -16.15 -2.86
N ALA A 55 1.86 -16.16 -2.19
CA ALA A 55 0.74 -17.03 -2.56
C ALA A 55 0.00 -16.54 -3.79
N ILE A 56 -0.17 -15.23 -3.92
CA ILE A 56 -0.97 -14.61 -4.98
C ILE A 56 -0.15 -14.35 -6.24
N GLU A 57 1.12 -14.03 -6.08
CA GLU A 57 2.03 -13.66 -7.16
C GLU A 57 1.47 -12.49 -8.01
N PRO A 58 1.19 -11.33 -7.38
CA PRO A 58 0.61 -10.21 -8.11
C PRO A 58 1.61 -9.56 -9.05
N GLU A 59 1.08 -8.92 -10.08
CA GLU A 59 1.88 -8.16 -11.03
C GLU A 59 2.07 -6.70 -10.58
N VAL A 60 1.15 -6.21 -9.74
CA VAL A 60 1.21 -4.86 -9.15
C VAL A 60 0.73 -4.93 -7.71
N VAL A 61 1.39 -4.21 -6.82
CA VAL A 61 0.99 -4.12 -5.42
C VAL A 61 0.69 -2.66 -5.08
N ILE A 62 -0.45 -2.42 -4.45
CA ILE A 62 -0.84 -1.08 -4.00
C ILE A 62 -1.01 -1.11 -2.49
N ILE A 63 -0.33 -0.21 -1.80
CA ILE A 63 -0.37 -0.09 -0.33
C ILE A 63 -1.12 1.18 0.06
N ASP A 64 -2.25 1.02 0.72
CA ASP A 64 -3.09 2.13 1.19
C ASP A 64 -3.39 1.95 2.68
N SER A 65 -2.70 2.61 3.58
CA SER A 65 -1.60 3.53 3.36
C SER A 65 -0.33 3.02 4.02
N ILE A 66 0.79 3.58 3.64
CA ILE A 66 2.08 3.17 4.22
C ILE A 66 2.13 3.43 5.72
N GLN A 67 1.44 4.46 6.21
CA GLN A 67 1.40 4.80 7.64
C GLN A 67 0.69 3.76 8.50
N THR A 68 -0.12 2.90 7.91
CA THR A 68 -0.84 1.87 8.65
C THR A 68 -0.03 0.59 8.82
N LEU A 69 1.06 0.46 8.08
CA LEU A 69 1.88 -0.75 8.14
C LEU A 69 2.83 -0.75 9.32
N HIS A 70 3.20 -1.94 9.75
CA HIS A 70 4.25 -2.11 10.75
C HIS A 70 5.02 -3.39 10.46
N THR A 71 6.23 -3.45 10.97
CA THR A 71 7.09 -4.63 10.85
C THR A 71 7.56 -5.05 12.24
N ASP A 72 7.77 -6.35 12.42
CA ASP A 72 8.27 -6.90 13.68
C ASP A 72 9.77 -6.67 13.88
N TYR A 73 10.47 -6.20 12.86
CA TYR A 73 11.92 -5.98 12.95
C TYR A 73 12.31 -4.80 13.83
N ILE A 74 11.38 -3.89 14.09
CA ILE A 74 11.64 -2.75 14.98
C ILE A 74 10.49 -2.59 15.96
N GLU A 75 10.82 -2.06 17.16
CA GLU A 75 9.85 -1.88 18.24
C GLU A 75 9.33 -0.44 18.27
N SER A 76 8.47 -0.09 17.38
CA SER A 76 7.81 1.22 17.41
C SER A 76 6.40 1.08 16.87
N ALA A 77 5.57 2.08 17.16
CA ALA A 77 4.18 2.04 16.74
C ALA A 77 4.03 2.27 15.24
N ALA A 78 3.00 1.70 14.66
CA ALA A 78 2.61 2.00 13.29
C ALA A 78 2.42 3.51 13.14
N GLY A 79 2.84 4.07 12.02
CA GLY A 79 2.78 5.51 11.79
C GLY A 79 3.99 6.29 12.28
N SER A 80 4.84 5.68 13.10
CA SER A 80 6.08 6.33 13.51
C SER A 80 7.04 6.41 12.32
N ILE A 81 7.97 7.37 12.38
CA ILE A 81 8.96 7.56 11.32
C ILE A 81 9.77 6.27 11.10
N SER A 82 10.18 5.63 12.18
CA SER A 82 10.95 4.40 12.11
C SER A 82 10.20 3.28 11.40
N GLN A 83 8.93 3.10 11.73
CA GLN A 83 8.10 2.09 11.08
C GLN A 83 7.87 2.39 9.61
N ILE A 84 7.57 3.64 9.27
CA ILE A 84 7.34 4.04 7.88
C ILE A 84 8.59 3.78 7.04
N LYS A 85 9.75 4.16 7.54
CA LYS A 85 11.02 3.94 6.83
C LYS A 85 11.32 2.46 6.64
N GLU A 86 11.16 1.67 7.70
CA GLU A 86 11.48 0.24 7.63
C GLU A 86 10.52 -0.50 6.70
N CYS A 87 9.21 -0.24 6.81
CA CYS A 87 8.23 -0.87 5.93
C CYS A 87 8.47 -0.48 4.48
N THR A 88 8.79 0.79 4.22
CA THR A 88 9.10 1.26 2.87
C THR A 88 10.36 0.59 2.33
N THR A 89 11.39 0.44 3.15
CA THR A 89 12.62 -0.24 2.76
C THR A 89 12.35 -1.68 2.35
N GLU A 90 11.55 -2.40 3.13
CA GLU A 90 11.18 -3.78 2.81
C GLU A 90 10.42 -3.87 1.49
N LEU A 91 9.48 -2.96 1.25
CA LEU A 91 8.69 -2.94 0.02
C LEU A 91 9.52 -2.58 -1.20
N ILE A 92 10.44 -1.62 -1.07
CA ILE A 92 11.36 -1.25 -2.15
C ILE A 92 12.27 -2.42 -2.52
N LYS A 93 12.79 -3.10 -1.51
CA LYS A 93 13.63 -4.27 -1.73
C LYS A 93 12.86 -5.35 -2.48
N PHE A 94 11.64 -5.63 -2.08
CA PHE A 94 10.76 -6.58 -2.76
C PHE A 94 10.55 -6.17 -4.22
N ALA A 95 10.22 -4.90 -4.46
CA ALA A 95 9.96 -4.39 -5.81
C ALA A 95 11.16 -4.58 -6.73
N LYS A 96 12.36 -4.30 -6.21
CA LYS A 96 13.61 -4.44 -6.99
C LYS A 96 13.99 -5.89 -7.25
N GLU A 97 13.80 -6.75 -6.26
CA GLU A 97 14.16 -8.16 -6.39
C GLU A 97 13.24 -8.93 -7.32
N THR A 98 11.96 -8.55 -7.37
CA THR A 98 10.94 -9.27 -8.15
C THR A 98 10.52 -8.53 -9.42
N ALA A 99 11.00 -7.30 -9.62
CA ALA A 99 10.59 -6.43 -10.71
C ALA A 99 9.06 -6.18 -10.69
N THR A 100 8.47 -6.17 -9.51
CA THR A 100 7.03 -5.93 -9.32
C THR A 100 6.82 -4.49 -8.92
N PRO A 101 6.06 -3.68 -9.68
CA PRO A 101 5.74 -2.31 -9.27
C PRO A 101 4.96 -2.28 -7.97
N VAL A 102 5.36 -1.40 -7.06
CA VAL A 102 4.67 -1.17 -5.80
C VAL A 102 4.33 0.30 -5.70
N LEU A 103 3.03 0.59 -5.55
CA LEU A 103 2.54 1.95 -5.35
C LEU A 103 2.26 2.16 -3.87
N LEU A 104 2.91 3.16 -3.29
CA LEU A 104 2.73 3.50 -1.89
C LEU A 104 1.88 4.75 -1.77
N ILE A 105 0.78 4.65 -1.04
CA ILE A 105 -0.07 5.81 -0.77
C ILE A 105 0.25 6.31 0.62
N GLY A 106 0.60 7.59 0.72
CA GLY A 106 0.83 8.26 1.99
C GLY A 106 -0.18 9.39 2.15
N HIS A 107 -0.67 9.58 3.36
CA HIS A 107 -1.62 10.64 3.68
C HIS A 107 -0.92 11.78 4.40
N ILE A 108 -1.23 13.01 4.00
CA ILE A 108 -0.72 14.22 4.62
C ILE A 108 -1.76 14.71 5.61
N THR A 109 -1.36 14.96 6.87
CA THR A 109 -2.29 15.50 7.85
C THR A 109 -2.47 17.01 7.66
N LYS A 110 -3.58 17.54 8.22
CA LYS A 110 -3.97 18.93 8.03
C LYS A 110 -2.97 19.96 8.54
N ASP A 111 -2.16 19.61 9.51
CA ASP A 111 -1.18 20.55 10.10
C ASP A 111 0.18 20.49 9.43
N GLY A 112 0.35 19.70 8.40
CA GLY A 112 1.61 19.61 7.67
C GLY A 112 2.75 18.98 8.48
N HIS A 113 2.47 18.51 9.67
CA HIS A 113 3.46 17.85 10.51
C HIS A 113 3.55 16.39 10.19
N ILE A 114 3.88 16.09 8.93
CA ILE A 114 4.03 14.73 8.66
C ILE A 114 5.36 14.43 8.21
N ALA A 115 5.89 13.68 9.01
CA ALA A 115 7.13 13.10 8.74
C ALA A 115 7.07 12.08 7.62
N GLY A 116 5.95 11.41 7.45
CA GLY A 116 5.85 10.27 6.57
C GLY A 116 6.12 10.54 5.09
N PRO A 117 5.26 11.29 4.38
CA PRO A 117 5.38 11.42 2.93
C PRO A 117 6.68 12.07 2.46
N LYS A 118 7.14 13.11 3.16
CA LYS A 118 8.38 13.78 2.78
C LYS A 118 9.61 12.90 2.92
N ILE A 119 9.63 12.04 3.92
CA ILE A 119 10.72 11.09 4.12
C ILE A 119 10.76 10.10 2.97
N LEU A 120 9.60 9.67 2.48
CA LEU A 120 9.50 8.69 1.43
C LEU A 120 9.96 9.24 0.07
N GLU A 121 9.90 10.54 -0.15
CA GLU A 121 10.29 11.15 -1.42
C GLU A 121 11.74 10.82 -1.79
N HIS A 122 12.60 10.62 -0.83
CA HIS A 122 13.99 10.26 -1.06
C HIS A 122 14.23 8.77 -1.25
N MET A 123 13.22 7.96 -0.99
CA MET A 123 13.33 6.50 -1.03
C MET A 123 12.71 5.90 -2.29
N VAL A 124 11.76 6.57 -2.91
CA VAL A 124 11.02 6.04 -4.05
C VAL A 124 11.51 6.64 -5.36
N ASP A 125 11.25 5.94 -6.47
CA ASP A 125 11.71 6.35 -7.78
C ASP A 125 10.91 7.52 -8.35
N THR A 126 9.62 7.57 -8.08
CA THR A 126 8.72 8.59 -8.61
C THR A 126 7.72 9.02 -7.55
N VAL A 127 7.51 10.32 -7.42
CA VAL A 127 6.54 10.86 -6.49
C VAL A 127 5.42 11.53 -7.27
N LEU A 128 4.17 11.12 -6.98
CA LEU A 128 2.99 11.76 -7.51
C LEU A 128 2.23 12.39 -6.36
N GLN A 129 1.85 13.64 -6.51
CA GLN A 129 1.10 14.33 -5.48
C GLN A 129 -0.29 14.68 -6.01
N PHE A 130 -1.31 14.17 -5.33
CA PHE A 130 -2.69 14.49 -5.68
C PHE A 130 -3.12 15.68 -4.84
N GLU A 131 -3.36 16.79 -5.50
CA GLU A 131 -3.93 17.96 -4.85
C GLU A 131 -5.42 17.93 -5.09
N GLY A 132 -6.15 17.84 -4.04
CA GLY A 132 -7.59 17.75 -4.16
C GLY A 132 -8.27 18.24 -2.91
N ASP A 133 -9.51 18.34 -2.98
CA ASP A 133 -10.38 18.82 -1.94
C ASP A 133 -10.41 18.00 -0.70
#